data_4979d146bb27cade7557c99d0834e577
#
_entry.id   4979d146bb27cade7557c99d0834e577
#
_cell.length_a   1.000
_cell.length_b   1.000
_cell.length_c   1.000
_cell.angle_alpha   90.00
_cell.angle_beta   90.00
_cell.angle_gamma   90.00
#
_symmetry.space_group_name_H-M   'P 1'
#
loop_
_entity.id
_entity.type
_entity.pdbx_description
1 polymer ?
#
loop_
_entity_poly.entity_id
_entity_poly.type
_entity_poly.pdbx_seq_one_letter_code
_entity_poly.pdbx_strand_id
1 'polypeptide(L)'
;MRRPILDKLSLQRYNYVNELAVVITIQNVGGEKDMAKKIVVYHGSSKIKEKPIWGVGNPNNDYGLGFYCTESIELAKEWACSTETDGYANKYELDLSDLSVISLTSGEFNILNWLFILLENRKFRISGGIAKQAKEYIFDNFSVDYKSYDIIKGYRADDSYFSFATAF
;
A
#
# COMPACT_ATOMS: atom_id res chain seq x y z
N MET A 1 12.95 22.39 -7.68
CA MET A 1 11.75 22.09 -6.89
C MET A 1 10.96 21.04 -7.68
N ARG A 2 10.99 19.76 -7.27
CA ARG A 2 10.30 18.68 -8.00
C ARG A 2 8.84 18.68 -7.61
N ARG A 3 7.93 18.54 -8.59
CA ARG A 3 6.49 18.40 -8.34
C ARG A 3 6.22 17.09 -7.62
N PRO A 4 5.34 17.06 -6.62
CA PRO A 4 4.99 15.82 -5.95
C PRO A 4 4.31 14.84 -6.92
N ILE A 5 4.59 13.54 -6.77
CA ILE A 5 4.02 12.44 -7.56
C ILE A 5 2.48 12.52 -7.61
N LEU A 6 1.88 13.06 -6.57
CA LEU A 6 0.42 13.21 -6.47
C LEU A 6 -0.17 14.15 -7.54
N ASP A 7 0.62 15.03 -8.14
CA ASP A 7 0.19 15.85 -9.29
C ASP A 7 0.01 15.03 -10.57
N LYS A 8 0.55 13.79 -10.61
CA LYS A 8 0.39 12.86 -11.73
C LYS A 8 -0.91 12.05 -11.67
N LEU A 9 -1.71 12.20 -10.60
CA LEU A 9 -3.00 11.53 -10.43
C LEU A 9 -4.14 12.42 -10.93
N SER A 10 -4.91 11.92 -11.90
CA SER A 10 -6.13 12.56 -12.40
C SER A 10 -7.40 11.78 -12.02
N LEU A 11 -8.43 12.48 -11.54
CA LEU A 11 -9.66 11.87 -11.00
C LEU A 11 -10.66 11.49 -12.11
N GLN A 12 -11.11 10.24 -12.11
CA GLN A 12 -12.29 9.76 -12.84
C GLN A 12 -13.18 8.87 -11.94
N ARG A 13 -14.52 8.95 -12.08
CA ARG A 13 -15.48 8.33 -11.14
C ARG A 13 -16.08 7.05 -11.69
N TYR A 14 -16.04 5.93 -10.95
CA TYR A 14 -16.86 4.71 -11.14
C TYR A 14 -16.86 3.80 -9.89
N ASN A 15 -17.75 2.80 -9.88
CA ASN A 15 -18.03 1.86 -8.78
C ASN A 15 -17.75 0.40 -9.16
N TYR A 16 -17.17 -0.45 -8.29
CA TYR A 16 -17.05 -1.96 -8.14
C TYR A 16 -15.63 -2.63 -8.10
N VAL A 17 -15.44 -3.65 -7.37
CA VAL A 17 -14.63 -4.61 -6.59
C VAL A 17 -13.41 -5.37 -7.18
N ASN A 18 -12.47 -5.73 -6.41
CA ASN A 18 -11.43 -6.74 -6.01
C ASN A 18 -10.02 -6.54 -6.60
N GLU A 19 -9.09 -6.85 -6.01
CA GLU A 19 -8.20 -6.99 -4.84
C GLU A 19 -6.74 -6.74 -5.20
N LEU A 20 -6.09 -5.74 -4.74
CA LEU A 20 -4.64 -5.57 -4.54
C LEU A 20 -4.36 -4.14 -4.05
N ALA A 21 -3.64 -3.98 -2.97
CA ALA A 21 -3.27 -2.65 -2.50
C ALA A 21 -2.05 -2.14 -3.27
N VAL A 22 -2.16 -0.95 -3.84
CA VAL A 22 -1.03 -0.19 -4.36
C VAL A 22 -0.75 0.92 -3.37
N VAL A 23 0.41 0.90 -2.75
CA VAL A 23 0.83 1.96 -1.84
C VAL A 23 1.77 2.88 -2.59
N ILE A 24 1.37 4.14 -2.68
CA ILE A 24 2.21 5.18 -3.26
C ILE A 24 2.98 5.83 -2.13
N THR A 25 4.26 5.51 -2.03
CA THR A 25 5.21 6.20 -1.15
C THR A 25 5.95 7.25 -1.94
N ILE A 26 6.08 8.45 -1.42
CA ILE A 26 6.80 9.53 -2.12
C ILE A 26 8.22 9.60 -1.57
N GLN A 27 9.18 9.01 -2.28
CA GLN A 27 10.60 9.30 -2.12
C GLN A 27 11.26 9.46 -3.48
N ASN A 28 12.19 10.39 -3.60
CA ASN A 28 12.84 10.79 -4.85
C ASN A 28 14.04 9.93 -5.16
N VAL A 29 14.04 9.18 -6.26
CA VAL A 29 15.28 8.79 -6.97
C VAL A 29 14.99 8.68 -8.46
N GLY A 30 15.91 9.18 -9.30
CA GLY A 30 15.79 9.12 -10.75
C GLY A 30 16.21 7.76 -11.29
N GLY A 31 15.45 7.21 -12.20
CA GLY A 31 15.72 6.00 -12.97
C GLY A 31 15.34 6.18 -14.42
N GLU A 32 15.86 5.32 -15.29
CA GLU A 32 15.80 5.40 -16.75
C GLU A 32 14.38 5.46 -17.33
N LYS A 33 14.26 6.16 -18.46
CA LYS A 33 13.01 6.34 -19.21
C LYS A 33 12.56 5.03 -19.86
N ASP A 34 11.46 4.50 -19.38
CA ASP A 34 10.66 3.52 -20.12
C ASP A 34 9.31 4.11 -20.55
N MET A 35 8.68 3.56 -21.60
CA MET A 35 7.50 4.15 -22.25
C MET A 35 6.35 4.39 -21.26
N ALA A 36 5.71 5.53 -21.37
CA ALA A 36 4.59 6.00 -20.55
C ALA A 36 3.57 4.89 -20.26
N LYS A 37 3.70 4.24 -19.10
CA LYS A 37 2.78 3.20 -18.63
C LYS A 37 1.81 3.82 -17.65
N LYS A 38 0.57 4.03 -18.11
CA LYS A 38 -0.50 4.50 -17.25
C LYS A 38 -1.26 3.34 -16.65
N ILE A 39 -1.56 3.43 -15.36
CA ILE A 39 -2.43 2.49 -14.65
C ILE A 39 -3.62 3.22 -14.03
N VAL A 40 -4.72 2.49 -13.85
CA VAL A 40 -5.89 2.99 -13.12
C VAL A 40 -5.85 2.41 -11.72
N VAL A 41 -5.99 3.30 -10.73
CA VAL A 41 -6.04 2.94 -9.31
C VAL A 41 -7.24 3.60 -8.64
N TYR A 42 -7.71 3.00 -7.56
CA TYR A 42 -8.86 3.46 -6.79
C TYR A 42 -8.51 3.63 -5.32
N HIS A 43 -9.07 4.64 -4.68
CA HIS A 43 -8.94 4.89 -3.25
C HIS A 43 -10.32 5.01 -2.61
N GLY A 44 -10.59 4.19 -1.60
CA GLY A 44 -11.82 4.25 -0.81
C GLY A 44 -11.71 5.28 0.31
N SER A 45 -12.70 6.15 0.43
CA SER A 45 -12.77 7.12 1.54
C SER A 45 -14.20 7.63 1.76
N SER A 46 -14.48 8.14 2.97
CA SER A 46 -15.77 8.74 3.33
C SER A 46 -16.09 10.04 2.59
N LYS A 47 -15.12 10.61 1.86
CA LYS A 47 -15.25 11.86 1.10
C LYS A 47 -14.56 11.76 -0.24
N ILE A 48 -15.01 12.55 -1.23
CA ILE A 48 -14.31 12.71 -2.50
C ILE A 48 -12.93 13.32 -2.23
N LYS A 49 -11.89 12.69 -2.77
CA LYS A 49 -10.50 13.12 -2.70
C LYS A 49 -10.05 13.57 -4.09
N GLU A 50 -10.21 14.84 -4.41
CA GLU A 50 -9.79 15.39 -5.71
C GLU A 50 -8.27 15.37 -5.86
N LYS A 51 -7.54 15.64 -4.78
CA LYS A 51 -6.08 15.55 -4.71
C LYS A 51 -5.66 14.65 -3.56
N PRO A 52 -4.94 13.57 -3.85
CA PRO A 52 -4.27 12.79 -2.83
C PRO A 52 -3.25 13.63 -2.06
N ILE A 53 -3.21 13.46 -0.75
CA ILE A 53 -2.25 14.16 0.12
C ILE A 53 -1.42 13.10 0.83
N TRP A 54 -0.11 13.14 0.59
CA TRP A 54 0.82 12.26 1.27
C TRP A 54 0.95 12.60 2.77
N GLY A 55 1.15 11.58 3.60
CA GLY A 55 1.43 11.75 5.03
C GLY A 55 0.22 12.02 5.91
N VAL A 56 -0.98 12.08 5.36
CA VAL A 56 -2.24 12.29 6.11
C VAL A 56 -2.78 10.97 6.68
N GLY A 57 -2.30 9.83 6.18
CA GLY A 57 -2.74 8.50 6.59
C GLY A 57 -2.15 8.03 7.93
N ASN A 58 -2.59 6.86 8.37
CA ASN A 58 -2.08 6.22 9.57
C ASN A 58 -0.66 5.68 9.32
N PRO A 59 0.37 6.09 10.10
CA PRO A 59 1.74 5.58 9.93
C PRO A 59 1.91 4.11 10.32
N ASN A 60 0.92 3.51 11.00
CA ASN A 60 0.94 2.09 11.38
C ASN A 60 0.15 1.20 10.40
N ASN A 61 -0.05 1.64 9.15
CA ASN A 61 -0.59 0.80 8.09
C ASN A 61 0.46 -0.22 7.61
N ASP A 62 0.07 -1.18 6.78
CA ASP A 62 0.89 -2.31 6.32
C ASP A 62 2.26 -1.89 5.75
N TYR A 63 2.31 -0.78 5.05
CA TYR A 63 3.51 -0.21 4.42
C TYR A 63 3.91 1.15 5.00
N GLY A 64 3.38 1.50 6.19
CA GLY A 64 3.64 2.78 6.84
C GLY A 64 2.88 3.96 6.22
N LEU A 65 3.52 5.13 6.19
CA LEU A 65 2.94 6.33 5.59
C LEU A 65 2.91 6.22 4.06
N GLY A 66 1.71 6.39 3.49
CA GLY A 66 1.52 6.38 2.05
C GLY A 66 0.10 6.75 1.66
N PHE A 67 -0.14 6.94 0.36
CA PHE A 67 -1.47 7.05 -0.20
C PHE A 67 -1.88 5.67 -0.73
N TYR A 68 -2.83 5.03 -0.06
CA TYR A 68 -3.23 3.66 -0.30
C TYR A 68 -4.28 3.58 -1.40
N CYS A 69 -3.97 2.87 -2.47
CA CYS A 69 -4.85 2.60 -3.59
C CYS A 69 -4.97 1.09 -3.84
N THR A 70 -5.88 0.73 -4.71
CA THR A 70 -6.03 -0.62 -5.26
C THR A 70 -6.33 -0.53 -6.76
N GLU A 71 -5.92 -1.53 -7.54
CA GLU A 71 -6.35 -1.66 -8.93
C GLU A 71 -7.81 -2.11 -9.02
N SER A 72 -8.38 -2.47 -7.90
CA SER A 72 -9.73 -2.97 -7.74
C SER A 72 -10.65 -1.93 -7.15
N ILE A 73 -11.67 -1.60 -7.92
CA ILE A 73 -12.68 -0.65 -7.50
C ILE A 73 -13.59 -1.20 -6.40
N GLU A 74 -13.83 -2.55 -6.33
CA GLU A 74 -14.66 -3.13 -5.29
C GLU A 74 -13.97 -3.07 -3.94
N LEU A 75 -12.69 -3.38 -3.90
CA LEU A 75 -11.91 -3.22 -2.69
C LEU A 75 -11.89 -1.75 -2.22
N ALA A 76 -11.81 -0.81 -3.16
CA ALA A 76 -11.90 0.61 -2.83
C ALA A 76 -13.27 0.99 -2.24
N LYS A 77 -14.36 0.35 -2.70
CA LYS A 77 -15.69 0.55 -2.11
C LYS A 77 -15.80 -0.03 -0.71
N GLU A 78 -15.28 -1.24 -0.51
CA GLU A 78 -15.22 -1.86 0.81
C GLU A 78 -14.51 -0.93 1.81
N TRP A 79 -13.36 -0.34 1.39
CA TRP A 79 -12.65 0.63 2.21
C TRP A 79 -13.41 1.95 2.43
N ALA A 80 -14.26 2.33 1.47
CA ALA A 80 -15.01 3.57 1.51
C ALA A 80 -16.19 3.52 2.47
N CYS A 81 -16.85 2.35 2.56
CA CYS A 81 -18.06 2.17 3.31
C CYS A 81 -17.76 1.63 4.72
N SER A 82 -18.41 2.20 5.71
CA SER A 82 -18.55 1.58 7.03
C SER A 82 -19.95 0.95 7.15
N THR A 83 -20.21 0.23 8.24
CA THR A 83 -21.53 -0.33 8.53
C THR A 83 -22.65 0.72 8.63
N GLU A 84 -22.30 1.98 8.82
CA GLU A 84 -23.24 3.06 9.12
C GLU A 84 -23.25 4.18 8.07
N THR A 85 -22.25 4.26 7.19
CA THR A 85 -22.11 5.39 6.25
C THR A 85 -21.64 4.93 4.87
N ASP A 86 -22.24 5.56 3.85
CA ASP A 86 -21.78 5.48 2.48
C ASP A 86 -20.43 6.18 2.28
N GLY A 87 -19.67 5.74 1.28
CA GLY A 87 -18.38 6.32 0.93
C GLY A 87 -18.18 6.44 -0.58
N TYR A 88 -16.98 6.84 -0.97
CA TYR A 88 -16.62 7.13 -2.36
C TYR A 88 -15.39 6.30 -2.76
N ALA A 89 -15.50 5.55 -3.85
CA ALA A 89 -14.36 5.01 -4.55
C ALA A 89 -13.83 6.05 -5.54
N ASN A 90 -12.73 6.68 -5.19
CA ASN A 90 -12.07 7.70 -6.02
C ASN A 90 -11.17 7.01 -7.04
N LYS A 91 -11.39 7.24 -8.32
CA LYS A 91 -10.61 6.68 -9.43
C LYS A 91 -9.53 7.66 -9.86
N TYR A 92 -8.30 7.18 -10.02
CA TYR A 92 -7.17 7.96 -10.51
C TYR A 92 -6.49 7.25 -11.68
N GLU A 93 -5.98 8.03 -12.62
CA GLU A 93 -5.02 7.58 -13.62
C GLU A 93 -3.63 7.98 -13.13
N LEU A 94 -2.73 7.03 -12.99
CA LEU A 94 -1.37 7.20 -12.51
C LEU A 94 -0.38 6.95 -13.64
N ASP A 95 0.42 7.94 -13.96
CA ASP A 95 1.53 7.83 -14.89
C ASP A 95 2.78 7.32 -14.16
N LEU A 96 3.30 6.18 -14.60
CA LEU A 96 4.46 5.51 -14.03
C LEU A 96 5.80 5.89 -14.68
N SER A 97 5.81 6.78 -15.67
CA SER A 97 6.96 7.03 -16.56
C SER A 97 8.25 7.44 -15.86
N ASP A 98 8.19 8.00 -14.67
CA ASP A 98 9.35 8.45 -13.91
C ASP A 98 9.29 7.97 -12.45
N LEU A 99 8.60 6.87 -12.22
CA LEU A 99 8.40 6.30 -10.88
C LEU A 99 9.08 4.96 -10.76
N SER A 100 9.80 4.78 -9.66
CA SER A 100 10.35 3.49 -9.26
C SER A 100 9.26 2.64 -8.61
N VAL A 101 9.12 1.40 -9.08
CA VAL A 101 8.05 0.48 -8.63
C VAL A 101 8.68 -0.81 -8.13
N ILE A 102 8.35 -1.21 -6.91
CA ILE A 102 8.63 -2.55 -6.41
C ILE A 102 7.32 -3.36 -6.36
N SER A 103 7.35 -4.59 -6.89
CA SER A 103 6.21 -5.51 -6.82
C SER A 103 6.57 -6.74 -6.00
N LEU A 104 6.00 -6.84 -4.81
CA LEU A 104 6.19 -8.01 -3.92
C LEU A 104 5.47 -9.27 -4.44
N THR A 105 4.71 -9.15 -5.53
CA THR A 105 4.01 -10.26 -6.18
C THR A 105 4.65 -10.69 -7.51
N SER A 106 5.83 -10.17 -7.86
CA SER A 106 6.53 -10.45 -9.13
C SER A 106 7.19 -11.83 -9.19
N GLY A 107 7.23 -12.58 -8.09
CA GLY A 107 7.95 -13.87 -7.99
C GLY A 107 9.41 -13.73 -7.54
N GLU A 108 9.97 -12.54 -7.50
CA GLU A 108 11.30 -12.26 -6.92
C GLU A 108 11.26 -12.25 -5.40
N PHE A 109 10.10 -11.95 -4.83
CA PHE A 109 9.84 -11.91 -3.40
C PHE A 109 8.88 -13.02 -2.98
N ASN A 110 9.02 -13.48 -1.74
CA ASN A 110 8.07 -14.41 -1.13
C ASN A 110 7.24 -13.71 -0.03
N ILE A 111 6.29 -14.43 0.53
CA ILE A 111 5.39 -13.88 1.55
C ILE A 111 6.12 -13.38 2.81
N LEU A 112 7.30 -13.91 3.13
CA LEU A 112 8.08 -13.50 4.30
C LEU A 112 8.73 -12.12 4.09
N ASN A 113 9.03 -11.74 2.85
CA ASN A 113 9.47 -10.38 2.53
C ASN A 113 8.36 -9.36 2.80
N TRP A 114 7.11 -9.68 2.43
CA TRP A 114 5.97 -8.85 2.80
C TRP A 114 5.74 -8.83 4.32
N LEU A 115 5.88 -9.97 4.99
CA LEU A 115 5.74 -10.04 6.44
C LEU A 115 6.81 -9.20 7.16
N PHE A 116 8.04 -9.13 6.64
CA PHE A 116 9.06 -8.20 7.12
C PHE A 116 8.56 -6.76 7.11
N ILE A 117 8.03 -6.28 5.96
CA ILE A 117 7.51 -4.92 5.82
C ILE A 117 6.37 -4.66 6.79
N LEU A 118 5.47 -5.62 6.94
CA LEU A 118 4.34 -5.55 7.86
C LEU A 118 4.79 -5.43 9.32
N LEU A 119 5.77 -6.26 9.74
CA LEU A 119 6.34 -6.25 11.09
C LEU A 119 7.16 -4.99 11.40
N GLU A 120 7.66 -4.31 10.38
CA GLU A 120 8.38 -3.04 10.52
C GLU A 120 7.41 -1.87 10.76
N ASN A 121 6.24 -1.87 10.10
CA ASN A 121 5.31 -0.75 10.10
C ASN A 121 4.18 -0.88 11.13
N ARG A 122 3.60 -2.06 11.28
CA ARG A 122 2.51 -2.28 12.25
C ARG A 122 3.04 -2.55 13.65
N LYS A 123 2.30 -2.09 14.65
CA LYS A 123 2.57 -2.36 16.07
C LYS A 123 1.94 -3.68 16.48
N PHE A 124 2.76 -4.71 16.67
CA PHE A 124 2.33 -6.00 17.22
C PHE A 124 2.72 -6.13 18.70
N ARG A 125 1.83 -6.71 19.51
CA ARG A 125 2.20 -7.19 20.84
C ARG A 125 2.90 -8.54 20.66
N ILE A 126 4.21 -8.53 20.64
CA ILE A 126 5.01 -9.75 20.56
C ILE A 126 5.31 -10.18 22.00
N SER A 127 4.56 -11.13 22.51
CA SER A 127 4.75 -11.73 23.83
C SER A 127 5.25 -13.16 23.65
N GLY A 128 6.38 -13.49 24.31
CA GLY A 128 6.95 -14.83 24.30
C GLY A 128 8.23 -14.98 23.46
N GLY A 129 9.06 -15.95 23.87
CA GLY A 129 10.39 -16.16 23.29
C GLY A 129 10.35 -16.57 21.82
N ILE A 130 9.41 -17.46 21.46
CA ILE A 130 9.27 -17.98 20.09
C ILE A 130 8.88 -16.86 19.10
N ALA A 131 7.89 -16.04 19.46
CA ALA A 131 7.45 -14.95 18.60
C ALA A 131 8.55 -13.89 18.38
N LYS A 132 9.36 -13.64 19.40
CA LYS A 132 10.52 -12.75 19.29
C LYS A 132 11.59 -13.34 18.37
N GLN A 133 11.94 -14.61 18.54
CA GLN A 133 12.91 -15.30 17.67
C GLN A 133 12.40 -15.35 16.20
N ALA A 134 11.12 -15.62 15.99
CA ALA A 134 10.52 -15.62 14.66
C ALA A 134 10.63 -14.22 13.99
N LYS A 135 10.39 -13.15 14.74
CA LYS A 135 10.57 -11.79 14.24
C LYS A 135 12.02 -11.53 13.87
N GLU A 136 12.97 -11.84 14.76
CA GLU A 136 14.41 -11.69 14.50
C GLU A 136 14.81 -12.45 13.24
N TYR A 137 14.39 -13.70 13.10
CA TYR A 137 14.66 -14.51 11.91
C TYR A 137 14.15 -13.87 10.61
N ILE A 138 12.94 -13.28 10.63
CA ILE A 138 12.37 -12.58 9.45
C ILE A 138 13.21 -11.34 9.13
N PHE A 139 13.62 -10.57 10.13
CA PHE A 139 14.42 -9.36 9.94
C PHE A 139 15.81 -9.66 9.38
N ASP A 140 16.43 -10.75 9.83
CA ASP A 140 17.76 -11.16 9.39
C ASP A 140 17.78 -11.76 7.98
N ASN A 141 16.70 -12.44 7.55
CA ASN A 141 16.71 -13.24 6.34
C ASN A 141 15.81 -12.73 5.21
N PHE A 142 14.83 -11.87 5.49
CA PHE A 142 13.80 -11.46 4.52
C PHE A 142 13.64 -9.94 4.43
N SER A 143 14.64 -9.19 4.86
CA SER A 143 14.64 -7.73 4.74
C SER A 143 14.58 -7.30 3.27
N VAL A 144 13.85 -6.20 3.01
CA VAL A 144 13.66 -5.62 1.68
C VAL A 144 13.82 -4.11 1.79
N ASP A 145 14.62 -3.52 0.90
CA ASP A 145 14.65 -2.07 0.74
C ASP A 145 13.45 -1.61 -0.12
N TYR A 146 12.28 -1.50 0.52
CA TYR A 146 11.07 -1.00 -0.14
C TYR A 146 10.92 0.52 -0.03
N LYS A 147 11.66 1.15 0.89
CA LYS A 147 11.53 2.60 1.18
C LYS A 147 12.18 3.47 0.11
N SER A 148 13.08 2.91 -0.69
CA SER A 148 13.71 3.60 -1.83
C SER A 148 12.80 3.74 -3.05
N TYR A 149 11.64 3.06 -3.06
CA TYR A 149 10.70 3.05 -4.18
C TYR A 149 9.58 4.07 -4.00
N ASP A 150 9.12 4.63 -5.12
CA ASP A 150 7.98 5.55 -5.18
C ASP A 150 6.65 4.81 -5.03
N ILE A 151 6.58 3.58 -5.53
CA ILE A 151 5.39 2.74 -5.52
C ILE A 151 5.74 1.34 -5.01
N ILE A 152 4.94 0.86 -4.07
CA ILE A 152 5.00 -0.51 -3.60
C ILE A 152 3.69 -1.20 -3.98
N LYS A 153 3.79 -2.29 -4.75
CA LYS A 153 2.68 -3.19 -5.05
C LYS A 153 2.83 -4.49 -4.26
N GLY A 154 1.82 -4.84 -3.47
CA GLY A 154 1.93 -6.01 -2.61
C GLY A 154 0.62 -6.42 -1.97
N TYR A 155 0.71 -7.38 -1.05
CA TYR A 155 -0.43 -7.94 -0.35
C TYR A 155 -1.05 -6.94 0.63
N ARG A 156 -2.33 -7.10 0.90
CA ARG A 156 -3.06 -6.43 1.99
C ARG A 156 -3.14 -7.38 3.17
N ALA A 157 -2.92 -6.86 4.37
CA ALA A 157 -3.29 -7.56 5.58
C ALA A 157 -4.77 -7.34 5.87
N ASP A 158 -5.53 -8.41 5.99
CA ASP A 158 -6.90 -8.38 6.50
C ASP A 158 -6.86 -8.24 8.04
N ASP A 159 -7.61 -7.28 8.59
CA ASP A 159 -7.64 -7.06 10.04
C ASP A 159 -8.23 -8.26 10.81
N SER A 160 -9.07 -9.09 10.17
CA SER A 160 -9.55 -10.35 10.72
C SER A 160 -8.43 -11.38 10.93
N TYR A 161 -7.39 -11.35 10.11
CA TYR A 161 -6.22 -12.22 10.22
C TYR A 161 -5.39 -11.92 11.46
N PHE A 162 -5.38 -10.68 11.92
CA PHE A 162 -4.61 -10.26 13.11
C PHE A 162 -5.26 -10.67 14.42
N SER A 163 -6.57 -10.75 14.49
CA SER A 163 -7.26 -11.30 15.66
C SER A 163 -6.91 -12.79 15.85
N PHE A 164 -6.75 -13.53 14.76
CA PHE A 164 -6.29 -14.92 14.78
C PHE A 164 -4.81 -15.03 15.19
N ALA A 165 -3.93 -14.22 14.63
CA ALA A 165 -2.49 -14.23 14.94
C ALA A 165 -2.16 -13.76 16.37
N THR A 166 -3.04 -12.99 17.02
CA THR A 166 -2.89 -12.60 18.43
C THR A 166 -3.48 -13.61 19.42
N ALA A 167 -4.19 -14.64 18.95
CA ALA A 167 -4.76 -15.70 19.77
C ALA A 167 -3.80 -16.88 19.97
N PHE A 168 -2.67 -16.92 19.28
CA PHE A 168 -1.58 -17.88 19.44
C PHE A 168 -0.37 -17.21 20.12
#